data_f695e81abe12bc6044ca00affe724aef
#
_entry.id   f695e81abe12bc6044ca00affe724aef
#
_cell.length_a   1.000
_cell.length_b   1.000
_cell.length_c   1.000
_cell.angle_alpha   90.00
_cell.angle_beta   90.00
_cell.angle_gamma   90.00
#
_symmetry.space_group_name_H-M   'P 1'
#
loop_
_entity.id
_entity.type
_entity.pdbx_description
1 polymer ?
#
loop_
_entity_poly.entity_id
_entity_poly.type
_entity_poly.pdbx_seq_one_letter_code
_entity_poly.pdbx_strand_id
1 'polypeptide(L)'
;MRKWGRFLTPDPIAKVAADWAITSKSDSFLDVAVGEGVFLIHAARRLKELGASIQNISNQLYGAEISRPSYNVARQRLLELEGVTTENLYNGDFFNVVAERNASAPRSKTIQLIPAVRAALGNPPFIRYSMISGATRRRALNRVAEAGIKLKGPVDASVLFLIHTSSLVDDSGRLAIVVPERVLFTDYGSLARSHLREKFRSVRLVLCNGWSFSQASERVVLVLAANSGNRVFSIERMDFDSGISPGTASPKQVQELGSREAWRDLWIRTKLDPQGHEQFKQAITNPNLHTLQEFAKISIGCVTGANRYFVINKEVMSHYSLPRLYFRRAVAQAKQINGLFFTNEDWLQLFRSNENCLLLRIDEGHPAKPSRQIKAYLDRGRRLGIRSGYKLSHRAKWYKVPVTKTPDVFFTYMSHQFPRLVINNTMAVNLNSIHSLDLTIGDKIAFCTAFYNSLTMLSCELTGRIYSGGVLKIEPGELKEIPIVEPSELGLAGDLARVTPIVDGRLSRGDLEGVLDVIDPIVLGRGLGFNDAEINALRASYLKMRQVRIE
;
A
#
# COMPACT_ATOMS: atom_id res chain seq x y z
N MET A 1 3.75 11.63 -18.05
CA MET A 1 4.55 10.86 -17.09
C MET A 1 3.71 10.08 -16.07
N ARG A 2 2.71 10.66 -15.37
CA ARG A 2 1.88 9.97 -14.35
C ARG A 2 1.17 8.67 -14.80
N LYS A 3 0.91 8.48 -16.07
CA LYS A 3 0.13 7.34 -16.60
C LYS A 3 0.85 5.98 -16.56
N TRP A 4 2.19 5.97 -16.34
CA TRP A 4 3.04 4.78 -16.47
C TRP A 4 3.82 4.42 -15.20
N GLY A 5 3.56 5.04 -14.04
CA GLY A 5 4.27 4.74 -12.77
C GLY A 5 5.78 5.05 -12.80
N ARG A 6 6.20 6.01 -13.63
CA ARG A 6 7.59 6.43 -13.77
C ARG A 6 7.91 7.51 -12.76
N PHE A 7 8.94 7.28 -11.98
CA PHE A 7 9.46 8.22 -11.00
C PHE A 7 10.96 8.38 -11.21
N LEU A 8 11.43 9.62 -11.31
CA LEU A 8 12.86 9.90 -11.41
C LEU A 8 13.54 9.54 -10.10
N THR A 9 14.60 8.76 -10.17
CA THR A 9 15.42 8.43 -8.98
C THR A 9 16.31 9.63 -8.67
N PRO A 10 16.30 10.15 -7.42
CA PRO A 10 17.26 11.16 -7.00
C PRO A 10 18.69 10.67 -7.12
N ASP A 11 19.55 11.60 -7.51
CA ASP A 11 20.98 11.39 -7.74
C ASP A 11 21.69 10.73 -6.55
N PRO A 12 21.47 11.15 -5.27
CA PRO A 12 22.12 10.53 -4.11
C PRO A 12 21.83 9.03 -3.96
N ILE A 13 20.62 8.60 -4.28
CA ILE A 13 20.24 7.17 -4.17
C ILE A 13 20.87 6.36 -5.28
N ALA A 14 20.87 6.88 -6.50
CA ALA A 14 21.52 6.20 -7.61
C ALA A 14 23.03 6.05 -7.35
N LYS A 15 23.68 7.09 -6.77
CA LYS A 15 25.07 7.05 -6.35
C LYS A 15 25.32 5.97 -5.29
N VAL A 16 24.56 6.00 -4.19
CA VAL A 16 24.70 5.01 -3.11
C VAL A 16 24.49 3.58 -3.61
N ALA A 17 23.49 3.35 -4.45
CA ALA A 17 23.22 2.04 -5.02
C ALA A 17 24.39 1.57 -5.92
N ALA A 18 24.93 2.44 -6.76
CA ALA A 18 26.06 2.14 -7.64
C ALA A 18 27.34 1.86 -6.85
N ASP A 19 27.68 2.72 -5.86
CA ASP A 19 28.85 2.55 -5.00
C ASP A 19 28.82 1.24 -4.22
N TRP A 20 27.62 0.85 -3.75
CA TRP A 20 27.44 -0.39 -3.02
C TRP A 20 27.50 -1.63 -3.92
N ALA A 21 26.90 -1.57 -5.13
CA ALA A 21 26.78 -2.74 -5.99
C ALA A 21 28.03 -3.01 -6.83
N ILE A 22 28.75 -1.96 -7.27
CA ILE A 22 29.92 -2.06 -8.14
C ILE A 22 31.18 -1.95 -7.28
N THR A 23 31.94 -3.03 -7.20
CA THR A 23 33.09 -3.19 -6.30
C THR A 23 34.41 -3.42 -7.01
N SER A 24 34.37 -3.76 -8.31
CA SER A 24 35.54 -3.98 -9.14
C SER A 24 35.42 -3.26 -10.47
N LYS A 25 36.55 -2.83 -11.03
CA LYS A 25 36.65 -2.25 -12.38
C LYS A 25 36.19 -3.20 -13.48
N SER A 26 36.08 -4.50 -13.18
CA SER A 26 35.65 -5.55 -14.12
C SER A 26 34.17 -5.93 -13.95
N ASP A 27 33.44 -5.31 -13.01
CA ASP A 27 32.05 -5.65 -12.79
C ASP A 27 31.18 -5.24 -14.00
N SER A 28 30.38 -6.16 -14.51
CA SER A 28 29.31 -5.88 -15.47
C SER A 28 28.06 -5.37 -14.75
N PHE A 29 27.35 -4.45 -15.37
CA PHE A 29 26.25 -3.72 -14.78
C PHE A 29 25.00 -3.78 -15.63
N LEU A 30 23.82 -3.94 -15.02
CA LEU A 30 22.52 -3.90 -15.68
C LEU A 30 21.58 -2.89 -15.01
N ASP A 31 21.07 -1.93 -15.78
CA ASP A 31 19.92 -1.10 -15.38
C ASP A 31 18.62 -1.73 -15.91
N VAL A 32 17.73 -2.12 -15.01
CA VAL A 32 16.50 -2.85 -15.35
C VAL A 32 15.35 -1.97 -15.88
N ALA A 33 15.47 -0.64 -15.70
CA ALA A 33 14.49 0.36 -16.15
C ALA A 33 15.19 1.71 -16.32
N VAL A 34 15.97 1.83 -17.38
CA VAL A 34 16.95 2.88 -17.61
C VAL A 34 16.40 4.31 -17.43
N GLY A 35 15.15 4.57 -17.85
CA GLY A 35 14.59 5.90 -17.78
C GLY A 35 15.45 6.93 -18.52
N GLU A 36 15.90 7.97 -17.80
CA GLU A 36 16.84 8.99 -18.32
C GLU A 36 18.31 8.68 -17.99
N GLY A 37 18.62 7.46 -17.52
CA GLY A 37 19.98 6.95 -17.39
C GLY A 37 20.72 7.28 -16.10
N VAL A 38 20.03 7.67 -15.01
CA VAL A 38 20.70 8.07 -13.76
C VAL A 38 21.58 6.96 -13.19
N PHE A 39 21.11 5.70 -13.15
CA PHE A 39 21.92 4.58 -12.68
C PHE A 39 23.08 4.26 -13.63
N LEU A 40 22.89 4.35 -14.95
CA LEU A 40 23.96 4.17 -15.94
C LEU A 40 25.11 5.20 -15.74
N ILE A 41 24.75 6.46 -15.48
CA ILE A 41 25.72 7.54 -15.24
C ILE A 41 26.53 7.25 -13.98
N HIS A 42 25.86 6.92 -12.86
CA HIS A 42 26.57 6.59 -11.61
C HIS A 42 27.39 5.30 -11.71
N ALA A 43 26.89 4.29 -12.45
CA ALA A 43 27.67 3.08 -12.72
C ALA A 43 28.93 3.37 -13.54
N ALA A 44 28.85 4.21 -14.59
CA ALA A 44 30.01 4.63 -15.37
C ALA A 44 31.02 5.39 -14.51
N ARG A 45 30.57 6.33 -13.66
CA ARG A 45 31.42 7.06 -12.71
C ARG A 45 32.14 6.12 -11.77
N ARG A 46 31.37 5.20 -11.15
CA ARG A 46 31.92 4.23 -10.21
C ARG A 46 32.96 3.32 -10.84
N LEU A 47 32.74 2.82 -12.04
CA LEU A 47 33.69 2.00 -12.77
C LEU A 47 34.97 2.81 -13.12
N LYS A 48 34.86 4.10 -13.48
CA LYS A 48 36.01 5.00 -13.70
C LYS A 48 36.80 5.19 -12.41
N GLU A 49 36.15 5.46 -11.27
CA GLU A 49 36.78 5.59 -9.96
C GLU A 49 37.59 4.33 -9.58
N LEU A 50 37.10 3.15 -9.98
CA LEU A 50 37.77 1.87 -9.77
C LEU A 50 38.89 1.60 -10.82
N GLY A 51 39.10 2.49 -11.78
CA GLY A 51 40.17 2.40 -12.78
C GLY A 51 39.80 1.62 -14.06
N ALA A 52 38.50 1.53 -14.40
CA ALA A 52 38.09 0.99 -15.70
C ALA A 52 38.31 2.00 -16.82
N SER A 53 38.78 1.54 -17.99
CA SER A 53 38.85 2.36 -19.20
C SER A 53 37.46 2.61 -19.80
N ILE A 54 37.30 3.71 -20.55
CA ILE A 54 36.03 4.01 -21.24
C ILE A 54 35.56 2.84 -22.13
N GLN A 55 36.50 2.20 -22.84
CA GLN A 55 36.19 1.04 -23.68
C GLN A 55 35.65 -0.14 -22.85
N ASN A 56 36.24 -0.42 -21.69
CA ASN A 56 35.75 -1.49 -20.81
C ASN A 56 34.35 -1.14 -20.27
N ILE A 57 34.15 0.11 -19.83
CA ILE A 57 32.84 0.59 -19.33
C ILE A 57 31.77 0.42 -20.42
N SER A 58 32.08 0.81 -21.67
CA SER A 58 31.15 0.64 -22.81
C SER A 58 30.69 -0.81 -23.01
N ASN A 59 31.56 -1.76 -22.77
CA ASN A 59 31.26 -3.20 -22.89
C ASN A 59 30.55 -3.80 -21.65
N GLN A 60 30.70 -3.14 -20.50
CA GLN A 60 30.19 -3.63 -19.22
C GLN A 60 28.79 -3.10 -18.86
N LEU A 61 28.33 -2.01 -19.49
CA LEU A 61 27.04 -1.41 -19.21
C LEU A 61 25.93 -2.01 -20.07
N TYR A 62 24.94 -2.60 -19.44
CA TYR A 62 23.71 -3.14 -20.00
C TYR A 62 22.50 -2.37 -19.48
N GLY A 63 21.40 -2.36 -20.21
CA GLY A 63 20.17 -1.76 -19.74
C GLY A 63 18.97 -2.02 -20.62
N ALA A 64 17.77 -1.90 -20.08
CA ALA A 64 16.52 -2.02 -20.81
C ALA A 64 15.61 -0.82 -20.59
N GLU A 65 15.08 -0.25 -21.67
CA GLU A 65 14.10 0.84 -21.62
C GLU A 65 13.04 0.66 -22.72
N ILE A 66 11.78 0.58 -22.32
CA ILE A 66 10.66 0.35 -23.25
C ILE A 66 10.28 1.62 -24.02
N SER A 67 10.55 2.80 -23.44
CA SER A 67 10.25 4.10 -24.06
C SER A 67 11.39 4.56 -24.95
N ARG A 68 11.17 4.62 -26.26
CA ARG A 68 12.16 5.13 -27.20
C ARG A 68 12.67 6.54 -26.88
N PRO A 69 11.82 7.51 -26.50
CA PRO A 69 12.31 8.83 -26.09
C PRO A 69 13.26 8.79 -24.89
N SER A 70 12.90 8.07 -23.81
CA SER A 70 13.75 7.94 -22.62
C SER A 70 15.06 7.22 -22.94
N TYR A 71 15.00 6.16 -23.74
CA TYR A 71 16.18 5.44 -24.23
C TYR A 71 17.17 6.38 -24.95
N ASN A 72 16.68 7.24 -25.84
CA ASN A 72 17.53 8.19 -26.55
C ASN A 72 18.15 9.24 -25.61
N VAL A 73 17.35 9.75 -24.65
CA VAL A 73 17.84 10.70 -23.62
C VAL A 73 18.93 10.04 -22.79
N ALA A 74 18.76 8.80 -22.35
CA ALA A 74 19.76 8.09 -21.55
C ALA A 74 21.08 7.91 -22.30
N ARG A 75 21.03 7.51 -23.55
CA ARG A 75 22.25 7.38 -24.41
C ARG A 75 22.98 8.71 -24.58
N GLN A 76 22.23 9.77 -24.85
CA GLN A 76 22.80 11.10 -25.03
C GLN A 76 23.45 11.59 -23.74
N ARG A 77 22.76 11.50 -22.59
CA ARG A 77 23.30 11.92 -21.29
C ARG A 77 24.54 11.10 -20.88
N LEU A 78 24.55 9.80 -21.14
CA LEU A 78 25.70 8.95 -20.83
C LEU A 78 26.92 9.39 -21.65
N LEU A 79 26.73 9.72 -22.93
CA LEU A 79 27.79 10.25 -23.79
C LEU A 79 28.26 11.64 -23.33
N GLU A 80 27.33 12.57 -23.10
CA GLU A 80 27.65 13.97 -22.74
C GLU A 80 28.33 14.09 -21.38
N LEU A 81 27.85 13.33 -20.37
CA LEU A 81 28.33 13.45 -19.00
C LEU A 81 29.54 12.56 -18.72
N GLU A 82 29.65 11.42 -19.41
CA GLU A 82 30.64 10.40 -19.09
C GLU A 82 31.55 10.04 -20.27
N GLY A 83 31.28 10.53 -21.47
CA GLY A 83 32.03 10.17 -22.69
C GLY A 83 31.89 8.68 -23.03
N VAL A 84 30.86 8.00 -22.56
CA VAL A 84 30.64 6.56 -22.72
C VAL A 84 29.50 6.32 -23.70
N THR A 85 29.73 5.42 -24.67
CA THR A 85 28.70 4.86 -25.53
C THR A 85 28.60 3.36 -25.28
N THR A 86 27.43 2.79 -25.39
CA THR A 86 27.26 1.32 -25.31
C THR A 86 26.17 0.84 -26.27
N GLU A 87 26.45 -0.27 -26.94
CA GLU A 87 25.48 -0.95 -27.79
C GLU A 87 24.63 -1.97 -27.01
N ASN A 88 24.93 -2.19 -25.73
CA ASN A 88 24.26 -3.17 -24.87
C ASN A 88 22.97 -2.63 -24.24
N LEU A 89 22.51 -1.43 -24.65
CA LEU A 89 21.20 -0.93 -24.23
C LEU A 89 20.10 -1.47 -25.15
N TYR A 90 19.15 -2.15 -24.56
CA TYR A 90 18.00 -2.72 -25.25
C TYR A 90 16.79 -1.76 -25.20
N ASN A 91 16.33 -1.30 -26.37
CA ASN A 91 15.07 -0.57 -26.46
C ASN A 91 13.89 -1.53 -26.58
N GLY A 92 13.35 -1.96 -25.44
CA GLY A 92 12.26 -2.94 -25.41
C GLY A 92 11.81 -3.30 -24.01
N ASP A 93 10.98 -4.33 -23.94
CA ASP A 93 10.42 -4.83 -22.71
C ASP A 93 11.49 -5.60 -21.89
N PHE A 94 11.76 -5.18 -20.68
CA PHE A 94 12.75 -5.81 -19.78
C PHE A 94 12.55 -7.32 -19.60
N PHE A 95 11.33 -7.81 -19.62
CA PHE A 95 11.07 -9.25 -19.51
C PHE A 95 11.48 -10.07 -20.74
N ASN A 96 11.98 -9.42 -21.80
CA ASN A 96 12.68 -10.08 -22.91
C ASN A 96 14.19 -10.25 -22.66
N VAL A 97 14.77 -9.57 -21.68
CA VAL A 97 16.19 -9.72 -21.32
C VAL A 97 16.38 -11.01 -20.54
N VAL A 98 17.32 -11.85 -20.96
CA VAL A 98 17.58 -13.20 -20.38
C VAL A 98 19.08 -13.41 -20.25
N ALA A 99 19.51 -14.00 -19.15
CA ALA A 99 20.89 -14.41 -18.99
C ALA A 99 21.19 -15.61 -19.91
N GLU A 100 22.35 -15.59 -20.60
CA GLU A 100 22.76 -16.64 -21.54
C GLU A 100 22.72 -18.05 -20.91
N ARG A 101 23.12 -18.16 -19.63
CA ARG A 101 23.07 -19.41 -18.84
C ARG A 101 21.65 -19.98 -18.65
N ASN A 102 20.62 -19.15 -18.80
CA ASN A 102 19.22 -19.52 -18.60
C ASN A 102 18.48 -19.71 -19.93
N ALA A 103 19.16 -19.61 -21.06
CA ALA A 103 18.58 -19.68 -22.40
C ALA A 103 18.35 -21.14 -22.84
N SER A 104 17.39 -21.83 -22.23
CA SER A 104 16.96 -23.18 -22.62
C SER A 104 15.85 -23.22 -23.68
N ALA A 105 15.37 -22.06 -24.16
CA ALA A 105 14.22 -21.94 -25.06
C ALA A 105 14.62 -21.52 -26.49
N PRO A 106 13.80 -21.86 -27.50
CA PRO A 106 14.07 -21.48 -28.89
C PRO A 106 14.23 -19.95 -29.01
N ARG A 107 15.27 -19.52 -29.71
CA ARG A 107 15.64 -18.10 -29.93
C ARG A 107 14.51 -17.35 -30.64
N SER A 108 13.56 -16.79 -29.90
CA SER A 108 12.63 -15.81 -30.46
C SER A 108 13.42 -14.54 -30.80
N LYS A 109 13.15 -13.93 -31.99
CA LYS A 109 13.77 -12.66 -32.41
C LYS A 109 13.60 -11.50 -31.44
N THR A 110 12.74 -11.65 -30.43
CA THR A 110 12.45 -10.62 -29.39
C THR A 110 13.24 -10.81 -28.09
N ILE A 111 13.97 -11.92 -27.93
CA ILE A 111 14.77 -12.17 -26.72
C ILE A 111 16.12 -11.50 -26.86
N GLN A 112 16.48 -10.68 -25.85
CA GLN A 112 17.79 -10.07 -25.70
C GLN A 112 18.63 -10.92 -24.73
N LEU A 113 19.66 -11.58 -25.22
CA LEU A 113 20.61 -12.33 -24.40
C LEU A 113 21.68 -11.38 -23.85
N ILE A 114 22.00 -11.52 -22.58
CA ILE A 114 23.09 -10.83 -21.91
C ILE A 114 23.88 -11.84 -21.05
N PRO A 115 25.16 -11.60 -20.76
CA PRO A 115 25.85 -12.37 -19.73
C PRO A 115 25.17 -12.17 -18.37
N ALA A 116 25.34 -13.12 -17.45
CA ALA A 116 24.96 -12.86 -16.06
C ALA A 116 25.82 -11.72 -15.49
N VAL A 117 25.17 -10.72 -14.86
CA VAL A 117 25.84 -9.49 -14.46
C VAL A 117 26.29 -9.52 -13.00
N ARG A 118 27.38 -8.80 -12.71
CA ARG A 118 27.90 -8.63 -11.34
C ARG A 118 27.09 -7.64 -10.52
N ALA A 119 26.50 -6.62 -11.15
CA ALA A 119 25.69 -5.62 -10.50
C ALA A 119 24.40 -5.39 -11.30
N ALA A 120 23.24 -5.45 -10.64
CA ALA A 120 21.96 -5.09 -11.24
C ALA A 120 21.28 -4.03 -10.37
N LEU A 121 20.94 -2.90 -10.97
CA LEU A 121 20.30 -1.78 -10.31
C LEU A 121 19.05 -1.35 -11.07
N GLY A 122 18.23 -0.54 -10.41
CA GLY A 122 17.14 0.15 -11.09
C GLY A 122 16.00 0.57 -10.17
N ASN A 123 15.13 1.38 -10.75
CA ASN A 123 13.88 1.82 -10.16
C ASN A 123 12.73 1.42 -11.10
N PRO A 124 12.24 0.16 -10.99
CA PRO A 124 11.18 -0.32 -11.87
C PRO A 124 9.86 0.44 -11.67
N PRO A 125 8.96 0.46 -12.66
CA PRO A 125 7.71 1.22 -12.56
C PRO A 125 6.79 0.66 -11.48
N PHE A 126 6.21 1.55 -10.63
CA PHE A 126 5.27 1.21 -9.55
C PHE A 126 3.83 1.16 -10.10
N ILE A 127 3.51 0.17 -10.89
CA ILE A 127 2.20 0.01 -11.51
C ILE A 127 1.48 -1.25 -11.03
N ARG A 128 0.15 -1.14 -10.92
CA ARG A 128 -0.68 -2.29 -10.57
C ARG A 128 -0.66 -3.34 -11.67
N TYR A 129 -0.75 -4.59 -11.29
CA TYR A 129 -0.83 -5.74 -12.21
C TYR A 129 -1.83 -5.55 -13.36
N SER A 130 -3.01 -4.96 -13.08
CA SER A 130 -4.04 -4.70 -14.08
C SER A 130 -3.63 -3.70 -15.17
N MET A 131 -2.62 -2.88 -14.90
CA MET A 131 -2.12 -1.86 -15.84
C MET A 131 -0.97 -2.37 -16.72
N ILE A 132 -0.41 -3.54 -16.45
CA ILE A 132 0.59 -4.17 -17.30
C ILE A 132 -0.11 -4.71 -18.55
N SER A 133 0.44 -4.45 -19.76
CA SER A 133 -0.13 -4.95 -21.02
C SER A 133 -0.23 -6.48 -21.04
N GLY A 134 -1.21 -7.04 -21.75
CA GLY A 134 -1.41 -8.49 -21.80
C GLY A 134 -0.18 -9.28 -22.25
N ALA A 135 0.58 -8.76 -23.20
CA ALA A 135 1.80 -9.40 -23.72
C ALA A 135 2.96 -9.31 -22.70
N THR A 136 3.23 -8.11 -22.16
CA THR A 136 4.23 -7.90 -21.10
C THR A 136 3.90 -8.71 -19.85
N ARG A 137 2.61 -8.75 -19.47
CA ARG A 137 2.14 -9.55 -18.34
C ARG A 137 2.47 -11.03 -18.50
N ARG A 138 2.17 -11.63 -19.65
CA ARG A 138 2.49 -13.03 -19.91
C ARG A 138 3.98 -13.32 -19.80
N ARG A 139 4.82 -12.44 -20.41
CA ARG A 139 6.29 -12.56 -20.30
C ARG A 139 6.75 -12.50 -18.85
N ALA A 140 6.30 -11.50 -18.09
CA ALA A 140 6.66 -11.35 -16.69
C ALA A 140 6.28 -12.58 -15.84
N LEU A 141 5.08 -13.13 -16.05
CA LEU A 141 4.63 -14.34 -15.35
C LEU A 141 5.48 -15.56 -15.72
N ASN A 142 5.86 -15.71 -16.99
CA ASN A 142 6.75 -16.78 -17.41
C ASN A 142 8.12 -16.68 -16.73
N ARG A 143 8.72 -15.47 -16.64
CA ARG A 143 10.00 -15.26 -15.93
C ARG A 143 9.93 -15.60 -14.45
N VAL A 144 8.82 -15.26 -13.79
CA VAL A 144 8.59 -15.61 -12.39
C VAL A 144 8.39 -17.11 -12.22
N ALA A 145 7.69 -17.77 -13.13
CA ALA A 145 7.52 -19.23 -13.13
C ALA A 145 8.85 -19.97 -13.37
N GLU A 146 9.72 -19.46 -14.26
CA GLU A 146 11.08 -19.98 -14.51
C GLU A 146 11.95 -19.86 -13.24
N ALA A 147 11.71 -18.88 -12.38
CA ALA A 147 12.33 -18.76 -11.06
C ALA A 147 11.70 -19.70 -9.99
N GLY A 148 10.81 -20.61 -10.38
CA GLY A 148 10.16 -21.56 -9.48
C GLY A 148 9.01 -21.01 -8.63
N ILE A 149 8.58 -19.74 -8.87
CA ILE A 149 7.61 -19.07 -8.04
C ILE A 149 6.20 -19.17 -8.63
N LYS A 150 5.25 -19.69 -7.86
CA LYS A 150 3.81 -19.71 -8.20
C LYS A 150 3.10 -18.52 -7.57
N LEU A 151 2.66 -17.57 -8.38
CA LEU A 151 1.89 -16.41 -7.92
C LEU A 151 0.43 -16.79 -7.62
N LYS A 152 -0.06 -16.35 -6.45
CA LYS A 152 -1.47 -16.46 -6.06
C LYS A 152 -2.11 -15.06 -6.14
N GLY A 153 -2.74 -14.75 -7.26
CA GLY A 153 -3.45 -13.48 -7.44
C GLY A 153 -2.61 -12.32 -8.02
N PRO A 154 -3.17 -11.10 -8.07
CA PRO A 154 -2.51 -9.92 -8.63
C PRO A 154 -1.34 -9.46 -7.77
N VAL A 155 -0.20 -9.17 -8.38
CA VAL A 155 1.01 -8.65 -7.74
C VAL A 155 1.40 -7.28 -8.29
N ASP A 156 2.18 -6.51 -7.56
CA ASP A 156 2.77 -5.27 -8.06
C ASP A 156 3.85 -5.55 -9.11
N ALA A 157 3.98 -4.68 -10.12
CA ALA A 157 4.99 -4.84 -11.16
C ALA A 157 6.41 -4.89 -10.58
N SER A 158 6.71 -4.10 -9.55
CA SER A 158 8.02 -4.06 -8.91
C SER A 158 8.47 -5.42 -8.36
N VAL A 159 7.54 -6.25 -7.89
CA VAL A 159 7.82 -7.63 -7.45
C VAL A 159 8.24 -8.51 -8.63
N LEU A 160 7.54 -8.39 -9.77
CA LEU A 160 7.89 -9.14 -10.99
C LEU A 160 9.28 -8.75 -11.49
N PHE A 161 9.58 -7.44 -11.50
CA PHE A 161 10.91 -6.93 -11.83
C PHE A 161 11.97 -7.45 -10.87
N LEU A 162 11.74 -7.37 -9.55
CA LEU A 162 12.68 -7.81 -8.54
C LEU A 162 13.06 -9.29 -8.68
N ILE A 163 12.06 -10.16 -8.87
CA ILE A 163 12.26 -11.59 -9.07
C ILE A 163 13.03 -11.85 -10.36
N HIS A 164 12.62 -11.23 -11.48
CA HIS A 164 13.30 -11.42 -12.75
C HIS A 164 14.73 -10.88 -12.72
N THR A 165 14.96 -9.67 -12.18
CA THR A 165 16.31 -9.12 -12.02
C THR A 165 17.23 -10.05 -11.27
N SER A 166 16.73 -10.68 -10.19
CA SER A 166 17.53 -11.62 -9.41
C SER A 166 18.06 -12.79 -10.26
N SER A 167 17.32 -13.22 -11.30
CA SER A 167 17.75 -14.33 -12.18
C SER A 167 18.86 -13.93 -13.17
N LEU A 168 19.08 -12.62 -13.38
CA LEU A 168 20.09 -12.05 -14.26
C LEU A 168 21.42 -11.77 -13.55
N VAL A 169 21.41 -11.75 -12.20
CA VAL A 169 22.62 -11.55 -11.37
C VAL A 169 23.39 -12.84 -11.26
N ASP A 170 24.73 -12.80 -11.38
CA ASP A 170 25.57 -13.97 -11.21
C ASP A 170 25.65 -14.45 -9.76
N ASP A 171 26.28 -15.61 -9.53
CA ASP A 171 26.29 -16.26 -8.21
C ASP A 171 27.10 -15.50 -7.14
N SER A 172 27.92 -14.54 -7.52
CA SER A 172 28.68 -13.65 -6.63
C SER A 172 28.29 -12.18 -6.79
N GLY A 173 27.22 -11.92 -7.53
CA GLY A 173 26.78 -10.57 -7.87
C GLY A 173 25.94 -9.90 -6.79
N ARG A 174 25.57 -8.66 -7.08
CA ARG A 174 24.81 -7.76 -6.20
C ARG A 174 23.61 -7.15 -6.92
N LEU A 175 22.55 -6.94 -6.16
CA LEU A 175 21.31 -6.36 -6.64
C LEU A 175 20.94 -5.16 -5.76
N ALA A 176 20.65 -4.01 -6.37
CA ALA A 176 20.15 -2.82 -5.68
C ALA A 176 18.92 -2.26 -6.42
N ILE A 177 17.72 -2.59 -5.94
CA ILE A 177 16.45 -2.24 -6.58
C ILE A 177 15.61 -1.38 -5.65
N VAL A 178 15.07 -0.28 -6.19
CA VAL A 178 14.09 0.57 -5.51
C VAL A 178 12.70 -0.06 -5.68
N VAL A 179 12.01 -0.30 -4.58
CA VAL A 179 10.64 -0.84 -4.58
C VAL A 179 9.73 -0.02 -3.67
N PRO A 180 8.40 -0.01 -3.90
CA PRO A 180 7.47 0.61 -2.97
C PRO A 180 7.53 -0.06 -1.60
N GLU A 181 7.45 0.72 -0.53
CA GLU A 181 7.45 0.23 0.85
C GLU A 181 6.36 -0.85 1.08
N ARG A 182 5.22 -0.75 0.39
CA ARG A 182 4.14 -1.76 0.48
C ARG A 182 4.57 -3.18 0.12
N VAL A 183 5.62 -3.37 -0.68
CA VAL A 183 6.18 -4.69 -0.99
C VAL A 183 6.67 -5.40 0.26
N LEU A 184 6.99 -4.65 1.33
CA LEU A 184 7.44 -5.24 2.59
C LEU A 184 6.30 -5.88 3.40
N PHE A 185 5.02 -5.49 3.20
CA PHE A 185 3.91 -5.90 4.07
C PHE A 185 2.87 -6.77 3.40
N THR A 186 2.78 -6.71 2.09
CA THR A 186 1.74 -7.43 1.35
C THR A 186 2.04 -8.93 1.23
N ASP A 187 1.00 -9.74 1.05
CA ASP A 187 1.13 -11.19 0.83
C ASP A 187 1.97 -11.49 -0.42
N TYR A 188 1.80 -10.72 -1.50
CA TYR A 188 2.64 -10.85 -2.68
C TYR A 188 4.09 -10.43 -2.43
N GLY A 189 4.32 -9.50 -1.52
CA GLY A 189 5.66 -9.10 -1.08
C GLY A 189 6.36 -10.19 -0.28
N SER A 190 5.60 -11.05 0.44
CA SER A 190 6.19 -12.20 1.14
C SER A 190 6.91 -13.16 0.17
N LEU A 191 6.37 -13.35 -1.03
CA LEU A 191 7.00 -14.16 -2.07
C LEU A 191 8.34 -13.58 -2.52
N ALA A 192 8.40 -12.24 -2.72
CA ALA A 192 9.66 -11.56 -3.07
C ALA A 192 10.69 -11.71 -1.95
N ARG A 193 10.28 -11.52 -0.69
CA ARG A 193 11.18 -11.65 0.46
C ARG A 193 11.73 -13.07 0.61
N SER A 194 10.88 -14.10 0.51
CA SER A 194 11.31 -15.50 0.55
C SER A 194 12.28 -15.82 -0.58
N HIS A 195 11.96 -15.41 -1.80
CA HIS A 195 12.84 -15.61 -2.95
C HIS A 195 14.21 -14.94 -2.78
N LEU A 196 14.26 -13.71 -2.30
CA LEU A 196 15.53 -13.03 -2.03
C LEU A 196 16.35 -13.74 -0.96
N ARG A 197 15.71 -14.23 0.11
CA ARG A 197 16.39 -14.98 1.19
C ARG A 197 16.94 -16.32 0.73
N GLU A 198 16.26 -16.98 -0.19
CA GLU A 198 16.72 -18.25 -0.77
C GLU A 198 17.90 -18.02 -1.71
N LYS A 199 17.83 -16.96 -2.51
CA LYS A 199 18.81 -16.68 -3.55
C LYS A 199 20.07 -15.96 -3.05
N PHE A 200 19.95 -15.04 -2.10
CA PHE A 200 21.05 -14.21 -1.63
C PHE A 200 21.42 -14.52 -0.17
N ARG A 201 22.72 -14.45 0.12
CA ARG A 201 23.24 -14.62 1.49
C ARG A 201 22.95 -13.40 2.36
N SER A 202 23.03 -12.20 1.78
CA SER A 202 22.75 -10.94 2.47
C SER A 202 21.64 -10.20 1.77
N VAL A 203 20.60 -9.81 2.52
CA VAL A 203 19.51 -8.95 2.05
C VAL A 203 19.30 -7.83 3.07
N ARG A 204 19.46 -6.59 2.63
CA ARG A 204 19.27 -5.39 3.43
C ARG A 204 18.14 -4.57 2.83
N LEU A 205 17.15 -4.23 3.63
CA LEU A 205 16.03 -3.38 3.24
C LEU A 205 16.25 -2.00 3.84
N VAL A 206 16.63 -1.02 3.02
CA VAL A 206 16.97 0.32 3.47
C VAL A 206 15.76 1.24 3.30
N LEU A 207 15.16 1.64 4.42
CA LEU A 207 14.08 2.61 4.47
C LEU A 207 14.67 4.02 4.30
N CYS A 208 14.26 4.71 3.26
CA CYS A 208 14.76 6.04 2.91
C CYS A 208 13.89 7.12 3.58
N ASN A 209 14.37 7.71 4.68
CA ASN A 209 13.70 8.83 5.34
C ASN A 209 14.03 10.14 4.59
N GLY A 210 13.13 11.14 4.67
CA GLY A 210 13.30 12.42 3.97
C GLY A 210 13.06 12.34 2.45
N TRP A 211 12.86 11.15 1.92
CA TRP A 211 12.61 10.97 0.50
C TRP A 211 11.18 10.50 0.23
N SER A 212 10.33 11.45 -0.07
CA SER A 212 9.15 11.20 -0.88
C SER A 212 9.51 11.60 -2.31
N PHE A 213 9.19 10.76 -3.29
CA PHE A 213 9.09 11.28 -4.64
C PHE A 213 8.12 12.47 -4.61
N SER A 214 8.59 13.68 -4.85
CA SER A 214 7.76 14.90 -4.84
C SER A 214 6.54 14.81 -5.78
N GLN A 215 6.48 13.76 -6.58
CA GLN A 215 5.39 13.43 -7.51
C GLN A 215 4.74 12.06 -7.26
N ALA A 216 5.30 11.22 -6.38
CA ALA A 216 4.74 9.93 -6.00
C ALA A 216 4.34 9.93 -4.53
N SER A 217 3.13 9.53 -4.33
CA SER A 217 2.45 9.39 -3.07
C SER A 217 2.93 8.21 -2.22
N GLU A 218 4.09 7.66 -2.49
CA GLU A 218 4.46 6.35 -2.00
C GLU A 218 5.89 6.36 -1.45
N ARG A 219 6.04 5.89 -0.21
CA ARG A 219 7.35 5.65 0.40
C ARG A 219 8.03 4.48 -0.32
N VAL A 220 9.36 4.53 -0.38
CA VAL A 220 10.16 3.53 -1.08
C VAL A 220 11.21 2.92 -0.17
N VAL A 221 11.67 1.76 -0.58
CA VAL A 221 12.73 1.00 0.05
C VAL A 221 13.77 0.65 -1.01
N LEU A 222 15.03 0.85 -0.68
CA LEU A 222 16.14 0.33 -1.46
C LEU A 222 16.46 -1.09 -0.96
N VAL A 223 16.22 -2.08 -1.81
CA VAL A 223 16.57 -3.48 -1.56
C VAL A 223 18.01 -3.70 -2.01
N LEU A 224 18.89 -4.05 -1.08
CA LEU A 224 20.27 -4.42 -1.34
C LEU A 224 20.44 -5.92 -1.07
N ALA A 225 20.80 -6.70 -2.09
CA ALA A 225 20.98 -8.14 -1.95
C ALA A 225 22.30 -8.58 -2.57
N ALA A 226 23.06 -9.43 -1.86
CA ALA A 226 24.38 -9.89 -2.27
C ALA A 226 24.63 -11.35 -1.87
N ASN A 227 25.47 -12.04 -2.64
CA ASN A 227 25.93 -13.41 -2.35
C ASN A 227 27.28 -13.46 -1.64
N SER A 228 27.79 -12.32 -1.16
CA SER A 228 29.02 -12.19 -0.40
C SER A 228 28.74 -11.93 1.09
N GLY A 229 29.66 -12.35 1.97
CA GLY A 229 29.57 -12.13 3.42
C GLY A 229 28.72 -13.14 4.18
N ASN A 230 28.40 -12.79 5.43
CA ASN A 230 27.58 -13.62 6.31
C ASN A 230 26.11 -13.64 5.86
N ARG A 231 25.39 -14.70 6.25
CA ARG A 231 23.95 -14.75 5.99
C ARG A 231 23.22 -13.74 6.89
N VAL A 232 22.76 -12.67 6.31
CA VAL A 232 22.13 -11.54 7.00
C VAL A 232 20.83 -11.15 6.31
N PHE A 233 19.79 -10.90 7.11
CA PHE A 233 18.57 -10.25 6.66
C PHE A 233 18.28 -9.08 7.60
N SER A 234 18.35 -7.84 7.12
CA SER A 234 18.18 -6.65 7.95
C SER A 234 17.22 -5.64 7.35
N ILE A 235 16.61 -4.84 8.22
CA ILE A 235 15.93 -3.59 7.84
C ILE A 235 16.73 -2.45 8.48
N GLU A 236 17.11 -1.47 7.67
CA GLU A 236 17.91 -0.32 8.05
C GLU A 236 17.18 0.96 7.71
N ARG A 237 17.53 2.05 8.40
CA ARG A 237 17.08 3.40 8.04
C ARG A 237 18.25 4.19 7.50
N MET A 238 18.01 4.93 6.44
CA MET A 238 18.93 5.91 5.91
C MET A 238 18.22 7.26 5.88
N ASP A 239 18.87 8.25 6.47
CA ASP A 239 18.44 9.63 6.42
C ASP A 239 19.33 10.35 5.38
N PHE A 240 18.72 10.79 4.29
CA PHE A 240 19.42 11.47 3.20
C PHE A 240 19.72 12.94 3.52
N ASP A 241 18.97 13.55 4.43
CA ASP A 241 19.15 14.96 4.80
C ASP A 241 20.37 15.13 5.72
N SER A 242 20.76 14.10 6.46
CA SER A 242 21.91 14.11 7.37
C SER A 242 23.25 13.72 6.73
N GLY A 243 23.27 13.35 5.47
CA GLY A 243 24.51 12.97 4.75
C GLY A 243 25.17 11.67 5.22
N ILE A 244 24.46 10.82 5.96
CA ILE A 244 24.99 9.55 6.46
C ILE A 244 25.01 8.53 5.32
N SER A 245 26.21 8.12 4.91
CA SER A 245 26.40 7.02 3.95
C SER A 245 25.93 5.68 4.51
N PRO A 246 25.31 4.78 3.69
CA PRO A 246 24.76 3.50 4.13
C PRO A 246 25.75 2.48 4.71
N GLY A 247 27.00 2.85 4.91
CA GLY A 247 28.06 1.95 5.38
C GLY A 247 28.34 2.00 6.88
N THR A 248 27.75 2.93 7.64
CA THR A 248 28.14 3.19 9.04
C THR A 248 27.13 2.73 10.09
N ALA A 249 25.90 2.37 9.72
CA ALA A 249 24.96 1.78 10.66
C ALA A 249 25.26 0.28 10.78
N SER A 250 25.75 -0.17 11.95
CA SER A 250 25.89 -1.60 12.27
C SER A 250 24.54 -2.30 12.07
N PRO A 251 24.43 -3.28 11.17
CA PRO A 251 23.19 -4.03 11.01
C PRO A 251 22.91 -4.77 12.31
N LYS A 252 21.80 -4.48 12.98
CA LYS A 252 21.33 -5.38 14.04
C LYS A 252 21.04 -6.72 13.38
N GLN A 253 21.84 -7.73 13.70
CA GLN A 253 21.64 -9.11 13.24
C GLN A 253 20.24 -9.55 13.66
N VAL A 254 19.41 -9.86 12.69
CA VAL A 254 18.10 -10.43 12.91
C VAL A 254 18.20 -11.91 12.73
N GLN A 255 18.10 -12.63 13.85
CA GLN A 255 17.98 -14.09 13.85
C GLN A 255 16.79 -14.51 12.99
N GLU A 256 16.90 -15.68 12.36
CA GLU A 256 16.00 -16.29 11.40
C GLU A 256 14.53 -15.83 11.43
N LEU A 257 14.17 -14.96 10.49
CA LEU A 257 12.78 -14.52 10.28
C LEU A 257 12.03 -15.58 9.47
N GLY A 258 11.69 -16.69 10.12
CA GLY A 258 10.96 -17.79 9.49
C GLY A 258 9.46 -17.58 9.43
N SER A 259 8.89 -16.79 10.34
CA SER A 259 7.43 -16.62 10.48
C SER A 259 6.93 -15.22 10.07
N ARG A 260 5.62 -15.12 9.83
CA ARG A 260 4.92 -13.85 9.58
C ARG A 260 5.02 -12.92 10.81
N GLU A 261 4.99 -13.51 12.02
CA GLU A 261 5.08 -12.80 13.30
C GLU A 261 6.45 -12.15 13.46
N ALA A 262 7.54 -12.86 13.19
CA ALA A 262 8.88 -12.32 13.27
C ALA A 262 9.10 -11.15 12.28
N TRP A 263 8.47 -11.22 11.10
CA TRP A 263 8.48 -10.14 10.12
C TRP A 263 7.69 -8.92 10.61
N ARG A 264 6.52 -9.16 11.22
CA ARG A 264 5.68 -8.11 11.81
C ARG A 264 6.41 -7.42 12.97
N ASP A 265 7.04 -8.19 13.85
CA ASP A 265 7.85 -7.65 14.95
C ASP A 265 9.01 -6.77 14.44
N LEU A 266 9.76 -7.25 13.46
CA LEU A 266 10.83 -6.46 12.86
C LEU A 266 10.32 -5.14 12.26
N TRP A 267 9.18 -5.18 11.58
CA TRP A 267 8.56 -3.99 11.02
C TRP A 267 8.16 -2.98 12.11
N ILE A 268 7.54 -3.45 13.19
CA ILE A 268 7.16 -2.61 14.32
C ILE A 268 8.39 -1.95 14.94
N ARG A 269 9.51 -2.68 15.10
CA ARG A 269 10.81 -2.14 15.54
C ARG A 269 11.34 -1.01 14.64
N THR A 270 11.03 -1.02 13.36
CA THR A 270 11.45 0.06 12.46
C THR A 270 10.57 1.31 12.57
N LYS A 271 9.37 1.20 13.12
CA LYS A 271 8.42 2.31 13.26
C LYS A 271 8.45 2.96 14.64
N LEU A 272 8.70 2.18 15.67
CA LEU A 272 8.74 2.62 17.05
C LEU A 272 10.19 2.78 17.53
N ASP A 273 10.41 3.64 18.52
CA ASP A 273 11.64 3.63 19.29
C ASP A 273 11.71 2.35 20.15
N PRO A 274 12.88 2.02 20.72
CA PRO A 274 13.04 0.77 21.47
C PRO A 274 12.06 0.61 22.64
N GLN A 275 11.76 1.69 23.36
CA GLN A 275 10.82 1.68 24.49
C GLN A 275 9.38 1.46 24.00
N GLY A 276 8.93 2.21 23.00
CA GLY A 276 7.60 2.05 22.42
C GLY A 276 7.40 0.67 21.78
N HIS A 277 8.44 0.10 21.17
CA HIS A 277 8.39 -1.26 20.64
C HIS A 277 8.17 -2.30 21.76
N GLU A 278 8.94 -2.23 22.85
CA GLU A 278 8.82 -3.18 23.96
C GLU A 278 7.45 -3.07 24.63
N GLN A 279 6.97 -1.85 24.89
CA GLN A 279 5.64 -1.60 25.44
C GLN A 279 4.53 -2.13 24.54
N PHE A 280 4.62 -1.87 23.24
CA PHE A 280 3.62 -2.38 22.29
C PHE A 280 3.63 -3.91 22.24
N LYS A 281 4.82 -4.53 22.22
CA LYS A 281 4.97 -5.99 22.20
C LYS A 281 4.35 -6.62 23.46
N GLN A 282 4.63 -6.07 24.61
CA GLN A 282 4.04 -6.52 25.87
C GLN A 282 2.51 -6.34 25.86
N ALA A 283 2.03 -5.18 25.39
CA ALA A 283 0.61 -4.89 25.32
C ALA A 283 -0.17 -5.88 24.44
N ILE A 284 0.34 -6.23 23.25
CA ILE A 284 -0.36 -7.14 22.32
C ILE A 284 -0.36 -8.61 22.78
N THR A 285 0.41 -8.98 23.80
CA THR A 285 0.39 -10.32 24.40
C THR A 285 -0.58 -10.45 25.57
N ASN A 286 -1.32 -9.37 25.90
CA ASN A 286 -2.31 -9.40 26.97
C ASN A 286 -3.43 -10.42 26.62
N PRO A 287 -3.75 -11.37 27.53
CA PRO A 287 -4.71 -12.44 27.26
C PRO A 287 -6.15 -11.95 27.04
N ASN A 288 -6.47 -10.73 27.45
CA ASN A 288 -7.78 -10.10 27.29
C ASN A 288 -7.93 -9.32 25.98
N LEU A 289 -6.92 -9.41 25.09
CA LEU A 289 -7.00 -8.84 23.75
C LEU A 289 -7.43 -9.88 22.74
N HIS A 290 -8.35 -9.50 21.92
CA HIS A 290 -8.88 -10.24 20.78
C HIS A 290 -8.53 -9.53 19.47
N THR A 291 -8.81 -10.18 18.34
CA THR A 291 -8.76 -9.53 17.04
C THR A 291 -10.18 -9.14 16.57
N LEU A 292 -10.29 -8.06 15.81
CA LEU A 292 -11.60 -7.54 15.36
C LEU A 292 -12.40 -8.60 14.58
N GLN A 293 -11.75 -9.54 13.87
CA GLN A 293 -12.42 -10.60 13.12
C GLN A 293 -13.19 -11.59 14.00
N GLU A 294 -12.87 -11.70 15.29
CA GLU A 294 -13.58 -12.58 16.21
C GLU A 294 -15.00 -12.08 16.51
N PHE A 295 -15.19 -10.76 16.43
CA PHE A 295 -16.46 -10.10 16.76
C PHE A 295 -17.16 -9.43 15.58
N ALA A 296 -16.55 -9.41 14.39
CA ALA A 296 -17.11 -8.71 13.26
C ALA A 296 -16.91 -9.44 11.93
N LYS A 297 -17.99 -9.55 11.15
CA LYS A 297 -17.88 -9.90 9.72
C LYS A 297 -17.60 -8.64 8.92
N ILE A 298 -16.37 -8.53 8.41
CA ILE A 298 -15.88 -7.36 7.67
C ILE A 298 -16.07 -7.56 6.18
N SER A 299 -16.65 -6.57 5.50
CA SER A 299 -16.84 -6.58 4.05
C SER A 299 -16.66 -5.17 3.45
N ILE A 300 -16.46 -5.14 2.14
CA ILE A 300 -16.38 -3.88 1.38
C ILE A 300 -17.81 -3.38 1.13
N GLY A 301 -18.05 -2.10 1.25
CA GLY A 301 -19.31 -1.47 0.90
C GLY A 301 -19.66 -1.59 -0.60
N CYS A 302 -20.82 -1.10 -0.99
CA CYS A 302 -21.37 -1.21 -2.34
C CYS A 302 -20.40 -0.71 -3.41
N VAL A 303 -20.09 -1.56 -4.38
CA VAL A 303 -19.24 -1.22 -5.53
C VAL A 303 -20.12 -0.88 -6.73
N THR A 304 -20.35 0.40 -6.99
CA THR A 304 -21.19 0.82 -8.11
C THR A 304 -20.50 0.67 -9.48
N GLY A 305 -19.19 0.86 -9.54
CA GLY A 305 -18.42 0.96 -10.78
C GLY A 305 -18.44 2.35 -11.42
N ALA A 306 -19.38 3.24 -10.99
CA ALA A 306 -19.49 4.63 -11.43
C ALA A 306 -20.20 5.46 -10.34
N ASN A 307 -19.52 5.73 -9.22
CA ASN A 307 -20.11 6.41 -8.06
C ASN A 307 -20.75 7.75 -8.43
N ARG A 308 -20.10 8.57 -9.28
CA ARG A 308 -20.62 9.88 -9.73
C ARG A 308 -21.95 9.79 -10.48
N TYR A 309 -22.31 8.61 -11.00
CA TYR A 309 -23.57 8.39 -11.71
C TYR A 309 -24.63 7.74 -10.82
N PHE A 310 -24.26 6.74 -10.02
CA PHE A 310 -25.20 5.96 -9.22
C PHE A 310 -25.47 6.56 -7.85
N VAL A 311 -24.60 7.45 -7.36
CA VAL A 311 -24.78 8.12 -6.06
C VAL A 311 -24.99 9.59 -6.31
N ILE A 312 -26.21 10.04 -6.03
CA ILE A 312 -26.67 11.38 -6.36
C ILE A 312 -27.09 12.15 -5.10
N ASN A 313 -27.25 13.44 -5.26
CA ASN A 313 -27.78 14.35 -4.26
C ASN A 313 -29.25 14.72 -4.54
N LYS A 314 -29.82 15.54 -3.67
CA LYS A 314 -31.19 16.03 -3.77
C LYS A 314 -31.45 16.79 -5.08
N GLU A 315 -30.51 17.64 -5.48
CA GLU A 315 -30.63 18.48 -6.68
C GLU A 315 -30.74 17.61 -7.95
N VAL A 316 -29.85 16.64 -8.13
CA VAL A 316 -29.91 15.71 -9.27
C VAL A 316 -31.21 14.90 -9.26
N MET A 317 -31.66 14.44 -8.09
CA MET A 317 -32.95 13.75 -7.98
C MET A 317 -34.11 14.61 -8.44
N SER A 318 -34.17 15.86 -8.01
CA SER A 318 -35.21 16.82 -8.36
C SER A 318 -35.17 17.23 -9.83
N HIS A 319 -33.95 17.55 -10.35
CA HIS A 319 -33.74 17.96 -11.74
C HIS A 319 -34.27 16.94 -12.75
N TYR A 320 -34.02 15.64 -12.48
CA TYR A 320 -34.52 14.55 -13.34
C TYR A 320 -35.89 14.00 -12.90
N SER A 321 -36.54 14.60 -11.92
CA SER A 321 -37.81 14.15 -11.34
C SER A 321 -37.82 12.66 -11.00
N LEU A 322 -36.72 12.17 -10.40
CA LEU A 322 -36.52 10.74 -10.14
C LEU A 322 -37.33 10.27 -8.92
N PRO A 323 -38.13 9.21 -9.04
CA PRO A 323 -38.97 8.75 -7.92
C PRO A 323 -38.11 8.19 -6.78
N ARG A 324 -38.40 8.65 -5.55
CA ARG A 324 -37.68 8.31 -4.33
C ARG A 324 -37.54 6.80 -4.07
N LEU A 325 -38.51 6.01 -4.48
CA LEU A 325 -38.54 4.56 -4.28
C LEU A 325 -37.32 3.84 -4.91
N TYR A 326 -36.68 4.43 -5.93
CA TYR A 326 -35.51 3.83 -6.57
C TYR A 326 -34.18 4.16 -5.85
N PHE A 327 -34.23 4.77 -4.68
CA PHE A 327 -33.02 5.18 -3.98
C PHE A 327 -32.95 4.60 -2.57
N ARG A 328 -31.75 4.11 -2.20
CA ARG A 328 -31.38 3.79 -0.84
C ARG A 328 -30.62 4.95 -0.22
N ARG A 329 -30.77 5.16 1.09
CA ARG A 329 -29.88 6.02 1.84
C ARG A 329 -28.47 5.47 1.75
N ALA A 330 -27.47 6.33 1.55
CA ALA A 330 -26.09 5.88 1.41
C ALA A 330 -25.11 6.84 2.07
N VAL A 331 -24.02 6.28 2.60
CA VAL A 331 -22.81 7.00 3.00
C VAL A 331 -21.77 6.77 1.91
N ALA A 332 -21.36 7.84 1.25
CA ALA A 332 -20.49 7.78 0.07
C ALA A 332 -19.02 8.02 0.38
N GLN A 333 -18.71 8.79 1.42
CA GLN A 333 -17.36 9.24 1.77
C GLN A 333 -17.14 9.26 3.29
N ALA A 334 -15.92 9.02 3.73
CA ALA A 334 -15.53 9.01 5.14
C ALA A 334 -15.85 10.35 5.85
N LYS A 335 -15.75 11.49 5.16
CA LYS A 335 -16.08 12.82 5.71
C LYS A 335 -17.54 13.00 6.14
N GLN A 336 -18.43 12.08 5.74
CA GLN A 336 -19.86 12.11 6.05
C GLN A 336 -20.19 11.45 7.39
N ILE A 337 -19.21 10.82 8.05
CA ILE A 337 -19.35 10.13 9.34
C ILE A 337 -18.30 10.65 10.32
N ASN A 338 -18.71 11.41 11.31
CA ASN A 338 -17.79 12.15 12.18
C ASN A 338 -17.83 11.73 13.66
N GLY A 339 -19.00 11.38 14.19
CA GLY A 339 -19.19 10.95 15.59
C GLY A 339 -18.98 9.44 15.81
N LEU A 340 -19.41 8.97 16.96
CA LEU A 340 -19.53 7.55 17.29
C LEU A 340 -20.79 6.95 16.63
N PHE A 341 -21.81 7.76 16.44
CA PHE A 341 -23.07 7.37 15.82
C PHE A 341 -23.26 8.07 14.47
N PHE A 342 -23.91 7.37 13.54
CA PHE A 342 -24.51 7.97 12.34
C PHE A 342 -26.01 7.82 12.43
N THR A 343 -26.69 8.93 12.64
CA THR A 343 -28.12 9.01 12.95
C THR A 343 -28.99 9.40 11.75
N ASN A 344 -30.30 9.31 11.91
CA ASN A 344 -31.23 9.79 10.89
C ASN A 344 -31.09 11.31 10.66
N GLU A 345 -30.78 12.10 11.70
CA GLU A 345 -30.56 13.54 11.55
C GLU A 345 -29.28 13.83 10.76
N ASP A 346 -28.19 13.10 11.00
CA ASP A 346 -26.96 13.22 10.22
C ASP A 346 -27.24 12.97 8.73
N TRP A 347 -27.98 11.89 8.43
CA TRP A 347 -28.36 11.62 7.05
C TRP A 347 -29.25 12.71 6.45
N LEU A 348 -30.21 13.25 7.21
CA LEU A 348 -31.08 14.36 6.77
C LEU A 348 -30.27 15.63 6.53
N GLN A 349 -29.27 15.90 7.34
CA GLN A 349 -28.35 17.01 7.14
C GLN A 349 -27.57 16.87 5.83
N LEU A 350 -27.00 15.68 5.54
CA LEU A 350 -26.36 15.42 4.24
C LEU A 350 -27.32 15.67 3.06
N PHE A 351 -28.57 15.24 3.20
CA PHE A 351 -29.57 15.43 2.17
C PHE A 351 -29.97 16.92 1.98
N ARG A 352 -30.10 17.67 3.08
CA ARG A 352 -30.40 19.13 3.05
C ARG A 352 -29.23 19.94 2.48
N SER A 353 -27.99 19.54 2.83
CA SER A 353 -26.75 20.18 2.34
C SER A 353 -26.35 19.74 0.92
N ASN A 354 -27.24 19.04 0.22
CA ASN A 354 -27.04 18.60 -1.16
C ASN A 354 -25.81 17.71 -1.37
N GLU A 355 -25.42 16.94 -0.34
CA GLU A 355 -24.37 15.94 -0.44
C GLU A 355 -24.87 14.69 -1.19
N ASN A 356 -23.94 13.95 -1.82
CA ASN A 356 -24.24 12.69 -2.48
C ASN A 356 -24.54 11.60 -1.45
N CYS A 357 -25.81 11.34 -1.18
CA CYS A 357 -26.27 10.40 -0.14
C CYS A 357 -27.45 9.50 -0.57
N LEU A 358 -27.72 9.45 -1.88
CA LEU A 358 -28.80 8.64 -2.50
C LEU A 358 -28.20 7.66 -3.49
N LEU A 359 -28.22 6.36 -3.18
CA LEU A 359 -27.77 5.29 -4.08
C LEU A 359 -28.93 4.81 -4.96
N LEU A 360 -28.78 4.94 -6.27
CA LEU A 360 -29.73 4.39 -7.24
C LEU A 360 -29.73 2.86 -7.16
N ARG A 361 -30.91 2.28 -6.86
CA ARG A 361 -31.16 0.86 -6.80
C ARG A 361 -32.33 0.50 -7.70
N ILE A 362 -32.12 -0.42 -8.64
CA ILE A 362 -33.18 -0.98 -9.50
C ILE A 362 -33.06 -2.50 -9.39
N ASP A 363 -33.93 -3.12 -8.63
CA ASP A 363 -33.96 -4.55 -8.39
C ASP A 363 -35.34 -5.17 -8.62
N GLU A 364 -35.51 -6.42 -8.21
CA GLU A 364 -36.73 -7.20 -8.44
C GLU A 364 -37.95 -6.73 -7.61
N GLY A 365 -37.69 -5.96 -6.53
CA GLY A 365 -38.73 -5.30 -5.72
C GLY A 365 -39.36 -4.06 -6.36
N HIS A 366 -38.88 -3.64 -7.53
CA HIS A 366 -39.39 -2.50 -8.27
C HIS A 366 -40.31 -2.96 -9.41
N PRO A 367 -41.21 -2.08 -9.92
CA PRO A 367 -42.03 -2.40 -11.08
C PRO A 367 -41.20 -2.98 -12.23
N ALA A 368 -41.72 -4.01 -12.88
CA ALA A 368 -41.03 -4.71 -13.98
C ALA A 368 -40.56 -3.76 -15.10
N LYS A 369 -41.28 -2.66 -15.30
CA LYS A 369 -40.88 -1.56 -16.20
C LYS A 369 -40.52 -0.33 -15.36
N PRO A 370 -39.26 0.17 -15.41
CA PRO A 370 -38.88 1.42 -14.77
C PRO A 370 -39.75 2.58 -15.22
N SER A 371 -40.00 3.56 -14.33
CA SER A 371 -40.73 4.76 -14.68
C SER A 371 -40.09 5.50 -15.86
N ARG A 372 -40.85 6.35 -16.56
CA ARG A 372 -40.38 7.17 -17.69
C ARG A 372 -39.11 7.93 -17.31
N GLN A 373 -39.10 8.53 -16.12
CA GLN A 373 -37.97 9.33 -15.61
C GLN A 373 -36.72 8.46 -15.39
N ILE A 374 -36.86 7.29 -14.76
CA ILE A 374 -35.74 6.36 -14.56
C ILE A 374 -35.22 5.86 -15.91
N LYS A 375 -36.11 5.54 -16.86
CA LYS A 375 -35.70 5.14 -18.20
C LYS A 375 -34.88 6.24 -18.89
N ALA A 376 -35.35 7.47 -18.84
CA ALA A 376 -34.62 8.62 -19.40
C ALA A 376 -33.25 8.83 -18.75
N TYR A 377 -33.16 8.65 -17.40
CA TYR A 377 -31.90 8.74 -16.68
C TYR A 377 -30.93 7.61 -17.10
N LEU A 378 -31.42 6.37 -17.26
CA LEU A 378 -30.60 5.26 -17.76
C LEU A 378 -30.11 5.48 -19.19
N ASP A 379 -30.96 6.06 -20.09
CA ASP A 379 -30.58 6.39 -21.45
C ASP A 379 -29.50 7.51 -21.48
N ARG A 380 -29.59 8.48 -20.57
CA ARG A 380 -28.48 9.43 -20.35
C ARG A 380 -27.19 8.73 -19.96
N GLY A 381 -27.24 7.75 -19.03
CA GLY A 381 -26.06 6.97 -18.64
C GLY A 381 -25.43 6.21 -19.81
N ARG A 382 -26.24 5.68 -20.73
CA ARG A 382 -25.73 5.04 -21.97
C ARG A 382 -25.02 6.05 -22.86
N ARG A 383 -25.60 7.23 -23.09
CA ARG A 383 -24.99 8.32 -23.90
C ARG A 383 -23.69 8.82 -23.29
N LEU A 384 -23.57 8.86 -21.97
CA LEU A 384 -22.34 9.24 -21.26
C LEU A 384 -21.27 8.12 -21.23
N GLY A 385 -21.52 6.99 -21.88
CA GLY A 385 -20.57 5.88 -21.89
C GLY A 385 -20.40 5.15 -20.56
N ILE A 386 -21.28 5.36 -19.58
CA ILE A 386 -21.18 4.73 -18.24
C ILE A 386 -21.18 3.20 -18.37
N ARG A 387 -21.95 2.64 -19.29
CA ARG A 387 -22.04 1.19 -19.54
C ARG A 387 -20.70 0.56 -19.93
N SER A 388 -19.80 1.28 -20.57
CA SER A 388 -18.51 0.76 -21.07
C SER A 388 -17.45 0.61 -19.97
N GLY A 389 -17.69 1.08 -18.75
CA GLY A 389 -16.79 0.88 -17.63
C GLY A 389 -16.60 -0.63 -17.33
N TYR A 390 -15.37 -1.04 -17.00
CA TYR A 390 -14.98 -2.44 -16.79
C TYR A 390 -15.98 -3.25 -15.93
N LYS A 391 -16.32 -2.74 -14.75
CA LYS A 391 -17.28 -3.44 -13.84
C LYS A 391 -18.70 -3.47 -14.37
N LEU A 392 -19.10 -2.49 -15.16
CA LEU A 392 -20.46 -2.33 -15.66
C LEU A 392 -20.69 -3.14 -16.92
N SER A 393 -19.68 -3.28 -17.78
CA SER A 393 -19.73 -4.11 -18.99
C SER A 393 -19.87 -5.62 -18.69
N HIS A 394 -19.45 -6.05 -17.50
CA HIS A 394 -19.55 -7.45 -17.05
C HIS A 394 -20.83 -7.76 -16.25
N ARG A 395 -21.77 -6.80 -16.11
CA ARG A 395 -23.07 -7.04 -15.46
C ARG A 395 -24.14 -7.41 -16.46
N ALA A 396 -24.97 -8.37 -16.17
CA ALA A 396 -26.12 -8.75 -17.01
C ALA A 396 -27.02 -7.53 -17.32
N LYS A 397 -27.28 -6.70 -16.33
CA LYS A 397 -27.89 -5.37 -16.48
C LYS A 397 -26.93 -4.35 -15.88
N TRP A 398 -26.28 -3.53 -16.69
CA TRP A 398 -25.24 -2.58 -16.28
C TRP A 398 -25.64 -1.66 -15.12
N TYR A 399 -26.95 -1.33 -15.03
CA TYR A 399 -27.51 -0.46 -14.02
C TYR A 399 -27.92 -1.17 -12.71
N LYS A 400 -27.95 -2.51 -12.66
CA LYS A 400 -28.17 -3.25 -11.41
C LYS A 400 -26.91 -3.16 -10.55
N VAL A 401 -26.92 -2.22 -9.60
CA VAL A 401 -25.83 -2.12 -8.59
C VAL A 401 -26.07 -3.21 -7.56
N PRO A 402 -25.08 -4.07 -7.27
CA PRO A 402 -25.19 -5.00 -6.16
C PRO A 402 -25.17 -4.20 -4.84
N VAL A 403 -26.34 -4.11 -4.21
CA VAL A 403 -26.52 -3.40 -2.94
C VAL A 403 -26.26 -4.39 -1.82
N THR A 404 -25.33 -4.04 -0.93
CA THR A 404 -25.02 -4.81 0.26
C THR A 404 -26.14 -4.71 1.31
N LYS A 405 -26.15 -5.63 2.28
CA LYS A 405 -26.94 -5.49 3.50
C LYS A 405 -26.59 -4.17 4.20
N THR A 406 -27.52 -3.58 4.93
CA THR A 406 -27.24 -2.46 5.84
C THR A 406 -26.32 -2.96 6.96
N PRO A 407 -25.12 -2.40 7.13
CA PRO A 407 -24.20 -2.85 8.16
C PRO A 407 -24.58 -2.29 9.54
N ASP A 408 -24.15 -2.97 10.59
CA ASP A 408 -24.26 -2.46 11.96
C ASP A 408 -23.33 -1.26 12.20
N VAL A 409 -22.14 -1.31 11.59
CA VAL A 409 -21.07 -0.35 11.84
C VAL A 409 -20.36 -0.02 10.53
N PHE A 410 -19.99 1.25 10.39
CA PHE A 410 -19.10 1.76 9.34
C PHE A 410 -17.68 1.87 9.86
N PHE A 411 -16.70 1.49 9.03
CA PHE A 411 -15.30 1.77 9.29
C PHE A 411 -14.68 2.56 8.13
N THR A 412 -13.98 3.65 8.44
CA THR A 412 -13.35 4.50 7.43
C THR A 412 -12.17 3.79 6.78
N TYR A 413 -12.33 3.40 5.51
CA TYR A 413 -11.30 2.73 4.71
C TYR A 413 -10.04 3.59 4.51
N MET A 414 -10.24 4.90 4.35
CA MET A 414 -9.18 5.90 4.20
C MET A 414 -9.45 7.06 5.17
N SER A 415 -8.44 7.39 6.00
CA SER A 415 -8.57 8.41 7.03
C SER A 415 -7.35 9.34 7.00
N HIS A 416 -7.57 10.65 7.04
CA HIS A 416 -6.50 11.62 7.15
C HIS A 416 -6.11 11.83 8.63
N GLN A 417 -7.08 12.06 9.49
CA GLN A 417 -6.84 12.30 10.92
C GLN A 417 -6.61 11.01 11.70
N PHE A 418 -7.62 10.16 11.76
CA PHE A 418 -7.61 8.85 12.44
C PHE A 418 -8.72 7.96 11.88
N PRO A 419 -8.60 6.62 11.96
CA PRO A 419 -9.67 5.71 11.55
C PRO A 419 -10.87 5.81 12.49
N ARG A 420 -12.08 5.70 11.92
CA ARG A 420 -13.33 5.80 12.65
C ARG A 420 -14.12 4.50 12.54
N LEU A 421 -14.68 4.06 13.68
CA LEU A 421 -15.63 2.97 13.82
C LEU A 421 -16.95 3.57 14.28
N VAL A 422 -17.96 3.63 13.39
CA VAL A 422 -19.18 4.44 13.58
C VAL A 422 -20.41 3.57 13.53
N ILE A 423 -21.23 3.58 14.59
CA ILE A 423 -22.48 2.81 14.69
C ILE A 423 -23.51 3.37 13.74
N ASN A 424 -24.10 2.52 12.91
CA ASN A 424 -25.11 2.91 11.94
C ASN A 424 -26.51 2.81 12.53
N ASN A 425 -27.02 3.88 13.10
CA ASN A 425 -28.40 3.98 13.60
C ASN A 425 -29.42 4.34 12.50
N THR A 426 -29.11 3.99 11.25
CA THR A 426 -29.94 4.26 10.08
C THR A 426 -30.12 3.03 9.21
N MET A 427 -30.93 3.15 8.15
CA MET A 427 -31.00 2.13 7.09
C MET A 427 -30.05 2.44 5.92
N ALA A 428 -29.02 3.27 6.13
CA ALA A 428 -28.05 3.61 5.10
C ALA A 428 -27.10 2.45 4.81
N VAL A 429 -26.78 2.28 3.54
CA VAL A 429 -25.67 1.45 3.08
C VAL A 429 -24.44 2.32 2.84
N ASN A 430 -23.27 1.74 2.79
CA ASN A 430 -22.04 2.46 2.48
C ASN A 430 -21.49 2.06 1.10
N LEU A 431 -20.69 2.96 0.54
CA LEU A 431 -19.93 2.67 -0.67
C LEU A 431 -18.56 2.08 -0.34
N ASN A 432 -17.87 1.64 -1.37
CA ASN A 432 -16.55 0.97 -1.29
C ASN A 432 -15.41 1.81 -0.71
N SER A 433 -15.64 3.08 -0.40
CA SER A 433 -14.72 3.97 0.35
C SER A 433 -14.85 3.82 1.88
N ILE A 434 -15.74 2.97 2.33
CA ILE A 434 -16.06 2.69 3.73
C ILE A 434 -16.26 1.17 3.84
N HIS A 435 -15.73 0.53 4.89
CA HIS A 435 -15.99 -0.87 5.17
C HIS A 435 -17.28 -1.05 5.95
N SER A 436 -17.95 -2.17 5.71
CA SER A 436 -19.14 -2.64 6.43
C SER A 436 -18.71 -3.64 7.48
N LEU A 437 -19.16 -3.47 8.72
CA LEU A 437 -19.01 -4.45 9.79
C LEU A 437 -20.37 -4.88 10.30
N ASP A 438 -20.61 -6.18 10.31
CA ASP A 438 -21.74 -6.81 11.00
C ASP A 438 -21.20 -7.43 12.30
N LEU A 439 -21.57 -6.88 13.45
CA LEU A 439 -21.09 -7.31 14.75
C LEU A 439 -21.85 -8.51 15.27
N THR A 440 -21.12 -9.44 15.90
CA THR A 440 -21.67 -10.67 16.51
C THR A 440 -21.83 -10.58 18.02
N ILE A 441 -21.58 -9.40 18.60
CA ILE A 441 -21.62 -9.12 20.04
C ILE A 441 -22.94 -8.46 20.47
N GLY A 442 -23.26 -8.55 21.78
CA GLY A 442 -24.47 -7.98 22.36
C GLY A 442 -24.42 -6.46 22.54
N ASP A 443 -23.38 -5.93 23.18
CA ASP A 443 -23.22 -4.49 23.43
C ASP A 443 -22.34 -3.82 22.38
N LYS A 444 -22.95 -3.47 21.26
CA LYS A 444 -22.28 -2.78 20.15
C LYS A 444 -21.77 -1.37 20.53
N ILE A 445 -22.45 -0.71 21.49
CA ILE A 445 -22.10 0.65 21.91
C ILE A 445 -20.82 0.62 22.73
N ALA A 446 -20.76 -0.20 23.76
CA ALA A 446 -19.55 -0.34 24.57
C ALA A 446 -18.36 -0.79 23.73
N PHE A 447 -18.56 -1.75 22.80
CA PHE A 447 -17.53 -2.24 21.91
C PHE A 447 -16.96 -1.13 21.00
N CYS A 448 -17.82 -0.40 20.30
CA CYS A 448 -17.37 0.70 19.43
C CYS A 448 -16.76 1.86 20.20
N THR A 449 -17.19 2.10 21.45
CA THR A 449 -16.60 3.11 22.32
C THR A 449 -15.20 2.69 22.77
N ALA A 450 -15.00 1.43 23.17
CA ALA A 450 -13.71 0.88 23.57
C ALA A 450 -12.67 0.85 22.45
N PHE A 451 -13.10 0.84 21.19
CA PHE A 451 -12.21 0.89 20.03
C PHE A 451 -11.25 2.08 20.05
N TYR A 452 -11.67 3.21 20.60
CA TYR A 452 -10.90 4.46 20.60
C TYR A 452 -9.92 4.55 21.78
N ASN A 453 -9.01 3.60 21.90
CA ASN A 453 -7.92 3.60 22.88
C ASN A 453 -6.55 3.66 22.20
N SER A 454 -5.53 4.08 22.91
CA SER A 454 -4.18 4.30 22.37
C SER A 454 -3.55 3.06 21.74
N LEU A 455 -3.80 1.86 22.29
CA LEU A 455 -3.26 0.60 21.75
C LEU A 455 -3.90 0.25 20.39
N THR A 456 -5.22 0.35 20.29
CA THR A 456 -5.95 0.10 19.04
C THR A 456 -5.60 1.14 17.97
N MET A 457 -5.51 2.43 18.35
CA MET A 457 -5.10 3.50 17.42
C MET A 457 -3.66 3.33 16.94
N LEU A 458 -2.73 2.99 17.83
CA LEU A 458 -1.36 2.67 17.45
C LEU A 458 -1.29 1.46 16.52
N SER A 459 -2.08 0.42 16.79
CA SER A 459 -2.17 -0.76 15.92
C SER A 459 -2.69 -0.43 14.53
N CYS A 460 -3.63 0.51 14.41
CA CYS A 460 -4.11 1.03 13.13
C CYS A 460 -3.00 1.73 12.34
N GLU A 461 -2.18 2.57 12.99
CA GLU A 461 -1.03 3.25 12.34
C GLU A 461 0.05 2.25 11.91
N LEU A 462 0.33 1.24 12.74
CA LEU A 462 1.33 0.20 12.45
C LEU A 462 0.92 -0.74 11.31
N THR A 463 -0.37 -1.03 11.21
CA THR A 463 -0.92 -2.00 10.24
C THR A 463 -1.33 -1.35 8.93
N GLY A 464 -1.84 -0.13 8.99
CA GLY A 464 -2.33 0.60 7.82
C GLY A 464 -1.22 1.06 6.88
N ARG A 465 -1.62 1.37 5.65
CA ARG A 465 -0.73 1.86 4.58
C ARG A 465 -0.86 3.35 4.43
N ILE A 466 0.28 4.04 4.36
CA ILE A 466 0.32 5.49 4.17
C ILE A 466 0.28 5.81 2.68
N TYR A 467 -0.66 6.68 2.29
CA TYR A 467 -0.79 7.25 0.94
C TYR A 467 -0.41 8.73 0.96
N SER A 468 -0.24 9.34 -0.23
CA SER A 468 0.15 10.75 -0.34
C SER A 468 -0.76 11.68 0.45
N GLY A 469 -0.17 12.71 1.03
CA GLY A 469 -0.86 13.66 1.89
C GLY A 469 -1.26 13.07 3.23
N GLY A 470 -0.53 12.07 3.73
CA GLY A 470 -0.74 11.52 5.06
C GLY A 470 -2.04 10.73 5.25
N VAL A 471 -2.60 10.16 4.18
CA VAL A 471 -3.83 9.36 4.28
C VAL A 471 -3.50 7.95 4.73
N LEU A 472 -4.01 7.54 5.88
CA LEU A 472 -3.96 6.16 6.37
C LEU A 472 -5.05 5.33 5.69
N LYS A 473 -4.67 4.21 5.09
CA LYS A 473 -5.58 3.26 4.46
C LYS A 473 -5.44 1.89 5.10
N ILE A 474 -6.56 1.31 5.55
CA ILE A 474 -6.60 -0.01 6.17
C ILE A 474 -7.46 -0.93 5.31
N GLU A 475 -6.87 -1.97 4.72
CA GLU A 475 -7.58 -2.97 3.91
C GLU A 475 -8.39 -3.93 4.79
N PRO A 476 -9.42 -4.62 4.28
CA PRO A 476 -10.23 -5.54 5.08
C PRO A 476 -9.42 -6.64 5.77
N GLY A 477 -8.36 -7.15 5.12
CA GLY A 477 -7.47 -8.16 5.71
C GLY A 477 -6.63 -7.61 6.87
N GLU A 478 -6.23 -6.35 6.78
CA GLU A 478 -5.48 -5.64 7.84
C GLU A 478 -6.39 -5.29 9.01
N LEU A 479 -7.62 -4.85 8.71
CA LEU A 479 -8.61 -4.50 9.72
C LEU A 479 -8.99 -5.71 10.60
N LYS A 480 -9.01 -6.91 10.05
CA LYS A 480 -9.28 -8.15 10.79
C LYS A 480 -8.33 -8.40 11.94
N GLU A 481 -7.07 -8.02 11.77
CA GLU A 481 -5.97 -8.28 12.71
C GLU A 481 -5.80 -7.14 13.76
N ILE A 482 -6.64 -6.12 13.74
CA ILE A 482 -6.55 -5.03 14.71
C ILE A 482 -6.92 -5.56 16.10
N PRO A 483 -6.06 -5.37 17.12
CA PRO A 483 -6.35 -5.77 18.48
C PRO A 483 -7.46 -4.90 19.08
N ILE A 484 -8.38 -5.56 19.77
CA ILE A 484 -9.54 -4.94 20.38
C ILE A 484 -9.88 -5.64 21.69
N VAL A 485 -10.56 -4.92 22.57
CA VAL A 485 -11.08 -5.42 23.85
C VAL A 485 -12.57 -5.71 23.71
N GLU A 486 -13.05 -6.81 24.26
CA GLU A 486 -14.48 -7.05 24.45
C GLU A 486 -14.89 -6.53 25.85
N PRO A 487 -15.60 -5.39 25.92
CA PRO A 487 -15.84 -4.72 27.21
C PRO A 487 -16.70 -5.50 28.20
N SER A 488 -17.61 -6.36 27.71
CA SER A 488 -18.51 -7.13 28.59
C SER A 488 -17.76 -8.20 29.34
N GLU A 489 -16.75 -8.83 28.73
CA GLU A 489 -15.90 -9.83 29.37
C GLU A 489 -15.08 -9.24 30.54
N LEU A 490 -14.79 -7.95 30.47
CA LEU A 490 -14.00 -7.23 31.47
C LEU A 490 -14.83 -6.38 32.44
N GLY A 491 -16.16 -6.46 32.37
CA GLY A 491 -17.06 -5.69 33.22
C GLY A 491 -17.04 -4.16 32.96
N LEU A 492 -16.59 -3.72 31.78
CA LEU A 492 -16.41 -2.29 31.46
C LEU A 492 -17.64 -1.64 30.83
N ALA A 493 -18.67 -2.40 30.48
CA ALA A 493 -19.83 -1.89 29.72
C ALA A 493 -20.52 -0.71 30.41
N GLY A 494 -20.72 -0.76 31.73
CA GLY A 494 -21.35 0.33 32.50
C GLY A 494 -20.54 1.62 32.53
N ASP A 495 -19.22 1.52 32.59
CA ASP A 495 -18.34 2.70 32.58
C ASP A 495 -18.27 3.32 31.19
N LEU A 496 -18.17 2.51 30.15
CA LEU A 496 -18.18 2.95 28.76
C LEU A 496 -19.53 3.61 28.40
N ALA A 497 -20.64 3.05 28.86
CA ALA A 497 -21.96 3.66 28.66
C ALA A 497 -22.05 5.08 29.23
N ARG A 498 -21.47 5.32 30.43
CA ARG A 498 -21.43 6.66 31.07
C ARG A 498 -20.64 7.67 30.27
N VAL A 499 -19.53 7.28 29.63
CA VAL A 499 -18.65 8.18 28.88
C VAL A 499 -18.99 8.28 27.40
N THR A 500 -19.81 7.39 26.86
CA THR A 500 -20.23 7.36 25.45
C THR A 500 -20.69 8.73 24.90
N PRO A 501 -21.54 9.51 25.62
CA PRO A 501 -21.94 10.83 25.12
C PRO A 501 -20.78 11.83 24.99
N ILE A 502 -19.81 11.75 25.91
CA ILE A 502 -18.60 12.59 25.88
C ILE A 502 -17.73 12.18 24.69
N VAL A 503 -17.56 10.90 24.48
CA VAL A 503 -16.79 10.33 23.36
C VAL A 503 -17.40 10.73 22.02
N ASP A 504 -18.71 10.55 21.85
CA ASP A 504 -19.42 10.95 20.62
C ASP A 504 -19.24 12.45 20.33
N GLY A 505 -19.45 13.30 21.33
CA GLY A 505 -19.27 14.75 21.20
C GLY A 505 -17.82 15.15 20.86
N ARG A 506 -16.81 14.49 21.38
CA ARG A 506 -15.39 14.73 21.07
C ARG A 506 -15.03 14.23 19.67
N LEU A 507 -15.45 13.01 19.31
CA LEU A 507 -15.24 12.45 17.97
C LEU A 507 -15.85 13.33 16.87
N SER A 508 -17.05 13.87 17.11
CA SER A 508 -17.73 14.76 16.16
C SER A 508 -16.94 16.04 15.88
N ARG A 509 -16.15 16.51 16.86
CA ARG A 509 -15.24 17.66 16.72
C ARG A 509 -13.84 17.29 16.25
N GLY A 510 -13.55 15.99 16.07
CA GLY A 510 -12.24 15.50 15.69
C GLY A 510 -11.20 15.47 16.83
N ASP A 511 -11.65 15.62 18.08
CA ASP A 511 -10.84 15.64 19.29
C ASP A 511 -10.55 14.19 19.77
N LEU A 512 -9.66 13.51 19.07
CA LEU A 512 -9.28 12.14 19.47
C LEU A 512 -8.45 12.13 20.76
N GLU A 513 -7.56 13.10 20.96
CA GLU A 513 -6.73 13.13 22.18
C GLU A 513 -7.58 13.22 23.42
N GLY A 514 -8.61 14.10 23.41
CA GLY A 514 -9.58 14.13 24.48
C GLY A 514 -10.39 12.84 24.62
N VAL A 515 -10.65 12.10 23.55
CA VAL A 515 -11.26 10.76 23.66
C VAL A 515 -10.33 9.79 24.38
N LEU A 516 -9.04 9.76 24.02
CA LEU A 516 -8.04 8.91 24.65
C LEU A 516 -7.91 9.21 26.16
N ASP A 517 -8.02 10.48 26.57
CA ASP A 517 -8.02 10.86 28.02
C ASP A 517 -9.12 10.16 28.82
N VAL A 518 -10.24 9.90 28.18
CA VAL A 518 -11.41 9.28 28.83
C VAL A 518 -11.37 7.75 28.72
N ILE A 519 -10.95 7.23 27.58
CA ILE A 519 -11.06 5.80 27.27
C ILE A 519 -9.86 5.00 27.76
N ASP A 520 -8.63 5.52 27.65
CA ASP A 520 -7.42 4.79 28.05
C ASP A 520 -7.46 4.34 29.52
N PRO A 521 -7.84 5.16 30.52
CA PRO A 521 -7.93 4.70 31.89
C PRO A 521 -8.96 3.58 32.10
N ILE A 522 -10.03 3.56 31.31
CA ILE A 522 -11.07 2.54 31.39
C ILE A 522 -10.61 1.25 30.71
N VAL A 523 -10.20 1.34 29.46
CA VAL A 523 -9.92 0.16 28.61
C VAL A 523 -8.52 -0.39 28.90
N LEU A 524 -7.49 0.46 28.87
CA LEU A 524 -6.12 0.02 29.09
C LEU A 524 -5.79 -0.14 30.57
N GLY A 525 -6.23 0.82 31.42
CA GLY A 525 -5.97 0.78 32.86
C GLY A 525 -6.76 -0.34 33.53
N ARG A 526 -8.07 -0.20 33.67
CA ARG A 526 -8.90 -1.19 34.41
C ARG A 526 -9.10 -2.49 33.63
N GLY A 527 -9.27 -2.39 32.29
CA GLY A 527 -9.53 -3.56 31.46
C GLY A 527 -8.32 -4.45 31.25
N LEU A 528 -7.19 -3.88 30.88
CA LEU A 528 -5.97 -4.62 30.57
C LEU A 528 -4.92 -4.60 31.68
N GLY A 529 -5.14 -3.82 32.77
CA GLY A 529 -4.26 -3.76 33.92
C GLY A 529 -2.98 -2.93 33.71
N PHE A 530 -2.95 -2.04 32.68
CA PHE A 530 -1.79 -1.19 32.43
C PHE A 530 -1.73 -0.02 33.43
N ASN A 531 -0.53 0.32 33.85
CA ASN A 531 -0.29 1.51 34.67
C ASN A 531 -0.20 2.78 33.78
N ASP A 532 -0.21 3.95 34.41
CA ASP A 532 -0.19 5.24 33.71
C ASP A 532 1.07 5.41 32.83
N ALA A 533 2.23 4.89 33.23
CA ALA A 533 3.46 4.99 32.45
C ALA A 533 3.38 4.15 31.17
N GLU A 534 2.80 2.95 31.23
CA GLU A 534 2.58 2.08 30.07
C GLU A 534 1.55 2.69 29.10
N ILE A 535 0.45 3.23 29.62
CA ILE A 535 -0.57 3.93 28.84
C ILE A 535 0.05 5.15 28.12
N ASN A 536 0.81 5.98 28.85
CA ASN A 536 1.46 7.16 28.30
C ASN A 536 2.50 6.80 27.22
N ALA A 537 3.24 5.71 27.38
CA ALA A 537 4.21 5.23 26.37
C ALA A 537 3.51 4.78 25.09
N LEU A 538 2.40 4.03 25.18
CA LEU A 538 1.58 3.65 24.02
C LEU A 538 1.00 4.87 23.31
N ARG A 539 0.45 5.83 24.08
CA ARG A 539 -0.09 7.08 23.54
C ARG A 539 0.97 7.92 22.84
N ALA A 540 2.12 8.11 23.46
CA ALA A 540 3.24 8.85 22.86
C ALA A 540 3.70 8.21 21.56
N SER A 541 3.78 6.88 21.50
CA SER A 541 4.09 6.13 20.29
C SER A 541 3.06 6.35 19.18
N TYR A 542 1.77 6.33 19.52
CA TYR A 542 0.67 6.62 18.59
C TYR A 542 0.76 8.05 18.04
N LEU A 543 0.87 9.05 18.91
CA LEU A 543 0.90 10.46 18.51
C LEU A 543 2.11 10.76 17.61
N LYS A 544 3.28 10.21 17.96
CA LYS A 544 4.49 10.33 17.14
C LYS A 544 4.31 9.72 15.74
N MET A 545 3.74 8.51 15.64
CA MET A 545 3.49 7.88 14.35
C MET A 545 2.47 8.66 13.50
N ARG A 546 1.39 9.12 14.13
CA ARG A 546 0.38 9.95 13.48
C ARG A 546 0.98 11.26 12.97
N GLN A 547 1.80 11.94 13.77
CA GLN A 547 2.48 13.18 13.39
C GLN A 547 3.37 12.96 12.16
N VAL A 548 4.26 11.97 12.20
CA VAL A 548 5.15 11.61 11.05
C VAL A 548 4.35 11.24 9.79
N ARG A 549 3.13 10.74 9.93
CA ARG A 549 2.27 10.42 8.80
C ARG A 549 1.62 11.66 8.18
N ILE A 550 1.22 12.63 8.99
CA ILE A 550 0.48 13.82 8.55
C ILE A 550 1.42 14.91 7.99
N GLU A 551 2.65 15.01 8.51
CA GLU A 551 3.73 15.84 7.96
C GLU A 551 4.22 15.31 6.59
#